data_cf4d8d60762a686eae8e418918fe055c
#
_entry.id   cf4d8d60762a686eae8e418918fe055c
#
_cell.length_a   1.000
_cell.length_b   1.000
_cell.length_c   1.000
_cell.angle_alpha   90.00
_cell.angle_beta   90.00
_cell.angle_gamma   90.00
#
_symmetry.space_group_name_H-M   'P 1'
#
loop_
_entity.id
_entity.type
_entity.pdbx_description
1 polymer ?
#
loop_
_entity_poly.entity_id
_entity_poly.type
_entity_poly.pdbx_seq_one_letter_code
_entity_poly.pdbx_strand_id
1 'polypeptide(L)'
;MSSGGPLVIEAAINGSMSKDVNPNVPRSVEEIVATALACVEAGASIVHHHNDEPNVGEPSVHSVHPYHEAWSRIWAHHPGLLMHPTTSGERSCAISDRFSHIAELHRRGALTMTTADAGCLALAFDSPGGPMPLPAFGNSADDVDWIFGWCREADLPLHVSIFEPGFLRLTLAHHRAGRLPERTKIQLYFGGEAALFGLPPTRAGLDAYVEMLSGTGLPWMVGVPWGDVLGSGLAEAAVRAGGHVRVGLEDYAGAGQPTNEELVAGAAELGVRLGRPPAGVGEVTGALWG
;
A
#
# COMPACT_ATOMS: atom_id res chain seq x y z
N MET A 1 24.22 16.86 -2.55
CA MET A 1 22.92 16.17 -2.51
C MET A 1 23.04 15.16 -1.41
N SER A 2 22.29 15.30 -0.32
CA SER A 2 22.24 14.32 0.76
C SER A 2 21.83 12.98 0.13
N SER A 3 22.65 11.95 0.28
CA SER A 3 22.26 10.58 -0.03
C SER A 3 21.03 10.28 0.85
N GLY A 4 19.85 10.22 0.24
CA GLY A 4 18.65 9.77 0.95
C GLY A 4 18.95 8.42 1.59
N GLY A 5 18.36 8.13 2.77
CA GLY A 5 18.51 6.84 3.43
C GLY A 5 18.14 5.65 2.52
N PRO A 6 18.20 4.42 3.01
CA PRO A 6 17.90 3.23 2.21
C PRO A 6 16.49 3.28 1.64
N LEU A 7 16.28 2.58 0.52
CA LEU A 7 14.99 2.52 -0.15
C LEU A 7 14.07 1.51 0.55
N VAL A 8 12.95 1.96 1.06
CA VAL A 8 11.89 1.04 1.52
C VAL A 8 11.09 0.55 0.32
N ILE A 9 10.96 -0.77 0.20
CA ILE A 9 10.17 -1.44 -0.84
C ILE A 9 9.02 -2.17 -0.17
N GLU A 10 7.79 -1.83 -0.58
CA GLU A 10 6.59 -2.55 -0.19
C GLU A 10 6.18 -3.52 -1.29
N ALA A 11 6.00 -4.79 -0.94
CA ALA A 11 5.47 -5.82 -1.81
C ALA A 11 3.97 -5.99 -1.57
N ALA A 12 3.14 -5.61 -2.54
CA ALA A 12 1.68 -5.83 -2.54
C ALA A 12 1.36 -7.06 -3.40
N ILE A 13 1.24 -8.21 -2.74
CA ILE A 13 1.49 -9.48 -3.43
C ILE A 13 0.30 -10.07 -4.19
N ASN A 14 -0.94 -9.65 -3.92
CA ASN A 14 -2.10 -10.26 -4.58
C ASN A 14 -3.30 -9.35 -4.86
N GLY A 15 -3.77 -8.56 -3.90
CA GLY A 15 -4.98 -7.75 -4.06
C GLY A 15 -6.18 -8.57 -4.55
N SER A 16 -6.98 -7.98 -5.42
CA SER A 16 -8.09 -8.64 -6.11
C SER A 16 -7.69 -9.24 -7.48
N MET A 17 -6.39 -9.35 -7.78
CA MET A 17 -5.93 -9.85 -9.06
C MET A 17 -6.23 -11.35 -9.22
N SER A 18 -6.74 -11.76 -10.40
CA SER A 18 -7.04 -13.16 -10.70
C SER A 18 -5.81 -13.94 -11.18
N LYS A 19 -5.74 -15.23 -10.81
CA LYS A 19 -4.78 -16.18 -11.39
C LYS A 19 -4.98 -16.40 -12.91
N ASP A 20 -6.15 -16.09 -13.44
CA ASP A 20 -6.40 -16.14 -14.90
C ASP A 20 -5.63 -15.03 -15.62
N VAL A 21 -5.35 -13.91 -14.97
CA VAL A 21 -4.55 -12.81 -15.51
C VAL A 21 -3.06 -13.08 -15.31
N ASN A 22 -2.68 -13.48 -14.09
CA ASN A 22 -1.31 -13.87 -13.79
C ASN A 22 -1.30 -15.08 -12.84
N PRO A 23 -0.84 -16.28 -13.29
CA PRO A 23 -0.86 -17.51 -12.49
C PRO A 23 0.00 -17.43 -11.22
N ASN A 24 0.92 -16.45 -11.12
CA ASN A 24 1.82 -16.26 -9.99
C ASN A 24 1.16 -15.51 -8.81
N VAL A 25 -0.11 -15.07 -8.93
CA VAL A 25 -0.85 -14.41 -7.83
C VAL A 25 -1.09 -15.39 -6.69
N PRO A 26 -0.56 -15.16 -5.48
CA PRO A 26 -0.77 -16.05 -4.35
C PRO A 26 -2.19 -15.88 -3.77
N ARG A 27 -2.89 -17.01 -3.51
CA ARG A 27 -4.24 -17.04 -2.97
C ARG A 27 -4.36 -17.81 -1.67
N SER A 28 -3.71 -18.99 -1.57
CA SER A 28 -3.72 -19.77 -0.34
C SER A 28 -2.74 -19.20 0.70
N VAL A 29 -2.92 -19.56 1.96
CA VAL A 29 -1.99 -19.19 3.04
C VAL A 29 -0.56 -19.66 2.71
N GLU A 30 -0.41 -20.87 2.16
CA GLU A 30 0.88 -21.42 1.75
C GLU A 30 1.54 -20.59 0.67
N GLU A 31 0.80 -20.20 -0.36
CA GLU A 31 1.30 -19.37 -1.44
C GLU A 31 1.66 -17.96 -0.94
N ILE A 32 0.83 -17.36 -0.07
CA ILE A 32 1.08 -16.05 0.54
C ILE A 32 2.38 -16.08 1.35
N VAL A 33 2.56 -17.12 2.20
CA VAL A 33 3.79 -17.27 3.00
C VAL A 33 5.01 -17.41 2.10
N ALA A 34 4.97 -18.32 1.13
CA ALA A 34 6.09 -18.55 0.22
C ALA A 34 6.47 -17.28 -0.55
N THR A 35 5.47 -16.59 -1.11
CA THR A 35 5.67 -15.35 -1.87
C THR A 35 6.21 -14.22 -0.99
N ALA A 36 5.66 -14.04 0.21
CA ALA A 36 6.13 -13.01 1.13
C ALA A 36 7.60 -13.21 1.51
N LEU A 37 8.01 -14.44 1.82
CA LEU A 37 9.40 -14.78 2.12
C LEU A 37 10.32 -14.50 0.91
N ALA A 38 9.92 -14.92 -0.29
CA ALA A 38 10.67 -14.64 -1.52
C ALA A 38 10.79 -13.12 -1.80
N CYS A 39 9.75 -12.34 -1.54
CA CYS A 39 9.80 -10.88 -1.66
C CYS A 39 10.78 -10.25 -0.66
N VAL A 40 10.83 -10.74 0.59
CA VAL A 40 11.78 -10.22 1.59
C VAL A 40 13.22 -10.55 1.17
N GLU A 41 13.49 -11.76 0.69
CA GLU A 41 14.81 -12.14 0.14
C GLU A 41 15.21 -11.26 -1.07
N ALA A 42 14.23 -10.84 -1.88
CA ALA A 42 14.44 -9.94 -3.01
C ALA A 42 14.64 -8.45 -2.60
N GLY A 43 14.38 -8.09 -1.34
CA GLY A 43 14.61 -6.73 -0.81
C GLY A 43 13.38 -5.98 -0.33
N ALA A 44 12.21 -6.61 -0.23
CA ALA A 44 11.04 -6.01 0.40
C ALA A 44 11.20 -5.93 1.92
N SER A 45 10.78 -4.82 2.52
CA SER A 45 10.75 -4.62 3.97
C SER A 45 9.36 -4.33 4.53
N ILE A 46 8.37 -4.25 3.65
CA ILE A 46 6.94 -4.21 3.99
C ILE A 46 6.22 -5.19 3.07
N VAL A 47 5.24 -5.93 3.59
CA VAL A 47 4.37 -6.81 2.79
C VAL A 47 2.91 -6.46 3.03
N HIS A 48 2.18 -6.32 1.94
CA HIS A 48 0.73 -6.20 1.92
C HIS A 48 0.10 -7.36 1.18
N HIS A 49 -0.97 -7.91 1.73
CA HIS A 49 -1.77 -8.90 1.04
C HIS A 49 -3.24 -8.86 1.44
N HIS A 50 -4.05 -9.40 0.57
CA HIS A 50 -5.46 -9.70 0.82
C HIS A 50 -5.64 -11.18 1.19
N ASN A 51 -6.72 -11.49 1.88
CA ASN A 51 -7.28 -12.83 1.87
C ASN A 51 -8.05 -13.04 0.57
N ASP A 52 -8.47 -14.28 0.30
CA ASP A 52 -9.33 -14.60 -0.85
C ASP A 52 -10.81 -14.25 -0.60
N GLU A 53 -11.03 -13.01 -0.15
CA GLU A 53 -12.33 -12.45 0.21
C GLU A 53 -12.54 -11.12 -0.55
N PRO A 54 -13.76 -10.81 -1.01
CA PRO A 54 -14.01 -9.59 -1.77
C PRO A 54 -13.85 -8.33 -0.91
N ASN A 55 -13.26 -7.29 -1.48
CA ASN A 55 -13.12 -5.98 -0.82
C ASN A 55 -14.34 -5.07 -0.99
N VAL A 56 -15.18 -5.37 -1.97
CA VAL A 56 -16.41 -4.63 -2.29
C VAL A 56 -17.53 -5.65 -2.47
N GLY A 57 -18.71 -5.35 -1.92
CA GLY A 57 -19.81 -6.28 -1.86
C GLY A 57 -19.81 -7.14 -0.59
N GLU A 58 -20.61 -8.18 -0.58
CA GLU A 58 -20.70 -9.10 0.57
C GLU A 58 -19.64 -10.23 0.47
N PRO A 59 -19.03 -10.65 1.59
CA PRO A 59 -19.08 -10.02 2.90
C PRO A 59 -18.11 -8.82 2.99
N SER A 60 -18.52 -7.77 3.70
CA SER A 60 -17.70 -6.57 3.94
C SER A 60 -16.77 -6.69 5.15
N VAL A 61 -16.70 -7.85 5.76
CA VAL A 61 -15.87 -8.17 6.93
C VAL A 61 -14.88 -9.25 6.54
N HIS A 62 -13.59 -8.98 6.76
CA HIS A 62 -12.54 -9.95 6.45
C HIS A 62 -12.30 -10.92 7.60
N SER A 63 -11.95 -12.15 7.27
CA SER A 63 -11.57 -13.19 8.23
C SER A 63 -10.20 -12.92 8.84
N VAL A 64 -10.10 -13.09 10.14
CA VAL A 64 -8.84 -12.92 10.89
C VAL A 64 -7.89 -14.10 10.70
N HIS A 65 -8.44 -15.32 10.62
CA HIS A 65 -7.65 -16.55 10.68
C HIS A 65 -6.58 -16.64 9.58
N PRO A 66 -6.87 -16.41 8.29
CA PRO A 66 -5.85 -16.49 7.24
C PRO A 66 -4.69 -15.50 7.44
N TYR A 67 -4.97 -14.27 7.87
CA TYR A 67 -3.93 -13.29 8.21
C TYR A 67 -3.06 -13.77 9.36
N HIS A 68 -3.69 -14.18 10.46
CA HIS A 68 -2.97 -14.62 11.66
C HIS A 68 -2.08 -15.83 11.38
N GLU A 69 -2.58 -16.80 10.60
CA GLU A 69 -1.81 -18.00 10.23
C GLU A 69 -0.63 -17.64 9.33
N ALA A 70 -0.87 -16.90 8.24
CA ALA A 70 0.19 -16.50 7.33
C ALA A 70 1.27 -15.68 8.05
N TRP A 71 0.89 -14.68 8.82
CA TRP A 71 1.83 -13.77 9.48
C TRP A 71 2.64 -14.46 10.59
N SER A 72 2.03 -15.35 11.35
CA SER A 72 2.76 -16.15 12.35
C SER A 72 3.88 -16.96 11.72
N ARG A 73 3.63 -17.53 10.53
CA ARG A 73 4.64 -18.31 9.78
C ARG A 73 5.72 -17.40 9.17
N ILE A 74 5.34 -16.24 8.64
CA ILE A 74 6.29 -15.28 8.05
C ILE A 74 7.19 -14.70 9.16
N TRP A 75 6.63 -14.28 10.31
CA TRP A 75 7.43 -13.74 11.42
C TRP A 75 8.35 -14.76 12.09
N ALA A 76 8.08 -16.06 11.97
CA ALA A 76 9.01 -17.07 12.42
C ALA A 76 10.36 -17.01 11.66
N HIS A 77 10.36 -16.47 10.41
CA HIS A 77 11.57 -16.29 9.60
C HIS A 77 12.09 -14.84 9.66
N HIS A 78 11.18 -13.85 9.63
CA HIS A 78 11.52 -12.43 9.62
C HIS A 78 10.79 -11.68 10.75
N PRO A 79 11.23 -11.82 12.02
CA PRO A 79 10.65 -11.08 13.13
C PRO A 79 10.79 -9.57 12.90
N GLY A 80 9.69 -8.85 13.07
CA GLY A 80 9.66 -7.40 12.88
C GLY A 80 9.36 -6.92 11.45
N LEU A 81 9.12 -7.85 10.50
CA LEU A 81 8.60 -7.46 9.17
C LEU A 81 7.28 -6.68 9.36
N LEU A 82 7.20 -5.51 8.74
CA LEU A 82 5.96 -4.75 8.71
C LEU A 82 5.00 -5.40 7.73
N MET A 83 3.82 -5.72 8.23
CA MET A 83 2.74 -6.27 7.41
C MET A 83 1.43 -5.57 7.74
N HIS A 84 0.63 -5.30 6.71
CA HIS A 84 -0.70 -4.76 6.88
C HIS A 84 -1.73 -5.50 6.02
N PRO A 85 -2.95 -5.71 6.55
CA PRO A 85 -4.04 -6.32 5.80
C PRO A 85 -4.70 -5.29 4.90
N THR A 86 -5.62 -5.74 4.04
CA THR A 86 -6.55 -4.83 3.36
C THR A 86 -7.67 -4.37 4.30
N THR A 87 -8.46 -3.39 3.85
CA THR A 87 -9.75 -3.01 4.45
C THR A 87 -10.84 -3.08 3.40
N SER A 88 -12.06 -3.42 3.80
CA SER A 88 -13.21 -3.34 2.90
C SER A 88 -13.55 -1.89 2.57
N GLY A 89 -13.75 -1.62 1.29
CA GLY A 89 -14.26 -0.34 0.79
C GLY A 89 -15.80 -0.26 0.76
N GLU A 90 -16.52 -1.28 1.24
CA GLU A 90 -17.98 -1.35 1.24
C GLU A 90 -18.61 -0.32 2.18
N ARG A 91 -19.43 0.57 1.63
CA ARG A 91 -19.98 1.72 2.36
C ARG A 91 -21.32 1.46 3.04
N SER A 92 -21.94 0.31 2.80
CA SER A 92 -23.20 -0.09 3.46
C SER A 92 -23.00 -0.55 4.92
N CYS A 93 -21.74 -0.86 5.30
CA CYS A 93 -21.37 -1.29 6.64
C CYS A 93 -20.67 -0.18 7.43
N ALA A 94 -20.85 -0.18 8.75
CA ALA A 94 -20.15 0.72 9.64
C ALA A 94 -18.61 0.49 9.56
N ILE A 95 -17.84 1.56 9.75
CA ILE A 95 -16.38 1.46 9.73
C ILE A 95 -15.83 0.49 10.80
N SER A 96 -16.46 0.44 11.98
CA SER A 96 -16.10 -0.51 13.04
C SER A 96 -16.21 -1.96 12.59
N ASP A 97 -17.21 -2.29 11.75
CA ASP A 97 -17.40 -3.65 11.25
C ASP A 97 -16.36 -3.97 10.16
N ARG A 98 -16.16 -3.04 9.22
CA ARG A 98 -15.14 -3.16 8.16
C ARG A 98 -13.71 -3.25 8.70
N PHE A 99 -13.48 -2.69 9.89
CA PHE A 99 -12.19 -2.66 10.57
C PHE A 99 -12.02 -3.75 11.64
N SER A 100 -13.05 -4.58 11.86
CA SER A 100 -13.10 -5.54 12.96
C SER A 100 -11.97 -6.57 12.96
N HIS A 101 -11.56 -7.05 11.78
CA HIS A 101 -10.43 -7.98 11.65
C HIS A 101 -9.09 -7.34 12.05
N ILE A 102 -8.89 -6.07 11.77
CA ILE A 102 -7.70 -5.30 12.18
C ILE A 102 -7.69 -5.16 13.70
N ALA A 103 -8.82 -4.78 14.31
CA ALA A 103 -8.93 -4.67 15.75
C ALA A 103 -8.69 -6.01 16.46
N GLU A 104 -9.18 -7.11 15.89
CA GLU A 104 -8.95 -8.46 16.43
C GLU A 104 -7.49 -8.93 16.24
N LEU A 105 -6.85 -8.65 15.10
CA LEU A 105 -5.41 -8.91 14.90
C LEU A 105 -4.57 -8.12 15.91
N HIS A 106 -4.89 -6.86 16.16
CA HIS A 106 -4.23 -6.05 17.19
C HIS A 106 -4.40 -6.66 18.58
N ARG A 107 -5.63 -7.04 18.96
CA ARG A 107 -5.92 -7.68 20.27
C ARG A 107 -5.13 -8.99 20.48
N ARG A 108 -4.82 -9.70 19.40
CA ARG A 108 -3.97 -10.92 19.42
C ARG A 108 -2.48 -10.63 19.44
N GLY A 109 -2.05 -9.37 19.37
CA GLY A 109 -0.64 -9.00 19.21
C GLY A 109 -0.06 -9.40 17.84
N ALA A 110 -0.93 -9.57 16.84
CA ALA A 110 -0.60 -10.05 15.50
C ALA A 110 -0.81 -8.94 14.44
N LEU A 111 -0.46 -7.70 14.77
CA LEU A 111 -0.56 -6.56 13.84
C LEU A 111 0.64 -5.63 14.04
N THR A 112 1.41 -5.38 12.98
CA THR A 112 2.57 -4.47 13.03
C THR A 112 2.33 -3.15 12.31
N MET A 113 1.31 -3.11 11.44
CA MET A 113 0.94 -1.93 10.67
C MET A 113 -0.51 -2.05 10.22
N THR A 114 -1.18 -0.93 10.01
CA THR A 114 -2.53 -0.91 9.45
C THR A 114 -2.63 0.03 8.24
N THR A 115 -3.77 0.07 7.60
CA THR A 115 -4.01 0.89 6.41
C THR A 115 -5.31 1.68 6.52
N ALA A 116 -5.37 2.82 5.82
CA ALA A 116 -6.57 3.64 5.68
C ALA A 116 -6.62 4.30 4.31
N ASP A 117 -7.72 4.10 3.59
CA ASP A 117 -8.05 4.95 2.44
C ASP A 117 -8.56 6.29 2.97
N ALA A 118 -7.87 7.38 2.66
CA ALA A 118 -8.14 8.70 3.24
C ALA A 118 -9.31 9.45 2.57
N GLY A 119 -10.25 8.72 2.00
CA GLY A 119 -11.45 9.29 1.37
C GLY A 119 -12.23 8.27 0.56
N CYS A 120 -13.24 8.77 -0.17
CA CYS A 120 -14.08 7.96 -1.05
C CYS A 120 -13.71 8.21 -2.51
N LEU A 121 -13.47 7.12 -3.25
CA LEU A 121 -13.03 7.11 -4.63
C LEU A 121 -14.22 6.82 -5.57
N ALA A 122 -14.38 7.65 -6.60
CA ALA A 122 -15.19 7.35 -7.77
C ALA A 122 -14.27 6.73 -8.83
N LEU A 123 -14.34 5.42 -9.01
CA LEU A 123 -13.47 4.68 -9.91
C LEU A 123 -14.19 4.37 -11.23
N ALA A 124 -13.49 4.54 -12.34
CA ALA A 124 -13.88 4.04 -13.65
C ALA A 124 -12.66 3.50 -14.40
N PHE A 125 -12.90 2.61 -15.34
CA PHE A 125 -11.88 2.16 -16.29
C PHE A 125 -12.17 2.69 -17.68
N ASP A 126 -11.12 3.09 -18.39
CA ASP A 126 -11.23 3.39 -19.83
C ASP A 126 -11.48 2.10 -20.62
N SER A 127 -12.37 2.19 -21.62
CA SER A 127 -12.71 1.07 -22.47
C SER A 127 -13.07 1.55 -23.88
N PRO A 128 -13.02 0.70 -24.90
CA PRO A 128 -13.38 1.07 -26.27
C PRO A 128 -14.79 1.67 -26.42
N GLY A 129 -15.69 1.40 -25.48
CA GLY A 129 -17.06 1.95 -25.43
C GLY A 129 -17.20 3.24 -24.62
N GLY A 130 -16.12 3.76 -24.07
CA GLY A 130 -16.07 4.88 -23.13
C GLY A 130 -15.86 4.42 -21.67
N PRO A 131 -15.81 5.35 -20.72
CA PRO A 131 -15.56 5.03 -19.33
C PRO A 131 -16.56 4.02 -18.75
N MET A 132 -16.05 2.95 -18.16
CA MET A 132 -16.82 1.91 -17.47
C MET A 132 -16.77 2.18 -15.96
N PRO A 133 -17.87 2.66 -15.35
CA PRO A 133 -17.88 2.99 -13.93
C PRO A 133 -17.89 1.73 -13.06
N LEU A 134 -17.22 1.80 -11.92
CA LEU A 134 -17.32 0.85 -10.82
C LEU A 134 -18.05 1.47 -9.62
N PRO A 135 -18.54 0.65 -8.69
CA PRO A 135 -19.06 1.16 -7.43
C PRO A 135 -18.04 2.04 -6.71
N ALA A 136 -18.48 3.18 -6.19
CA ALA A 136 -17.62 4.02 -5.37
C ALA A 136 -17.24 3.26 -4.09
N PHE A 137 -15.95 3.31 -3.72
CA PHE A 137 -15.45 2.67 -2.51
C PHE A 137 -14.60 3.63 -1.67
N GLY A 138 -14.36 3.25 -0.42
CA GLY A 138 -13.51 4.00 0.51
C GLY A 138 -14.28 4.50 1.73
N ASN A 139 -13.82 5.60 2.30
CA ASN A 139 -14.23 6.09 3.59
C ASN A 139 -14.81 7.51 3.51
N SER A 140 -15.83 7.81 4.33
CA SER A 140 -16.24 9.18 4.60
C SER A 140 -15.19 9.91 5.44
N ALA A 141 -15.30 11.23 5.56
CA ALA A 141 -14.39 11.99 6.43
C ALA A 141 -14.50 11.56 7.91
N ASP A 142 -15.70 11.17 8.35
CA ASP A 142 -15.92 10.67 9.70
C ASP A 142 -15.27 9.30 9.91
N ASP A 143 -15.34 8.40 8.90
CA ASP A 143 -14.65 7.11 8.93
C ASP A 143 -13.13 7.30 9.01
N VAL A 144 -12.59 8.23 8.22
CA VAL A 144 -11.15 8.57 8.24
C VAL A 144 -10.72 9.09 9.62
N ASP A 145 -11.50 9.99 10.22
CA ASP A 145 -11.24 10.50 11.56
C ASP A 145 -11.27 9.37 12.60
N TRP A 146 -12.23 8.47 12.49
CA TRP A 146 -12.35 7.31 13.37
C TRP A 146 -11.13 6.38 13.24
N ILE A 147 -10.71 6.04 12.01
CA ILE A 147 -9.53 5.17 11.76
C ILE A 147 -8.27 5.81 12.33
N PHE A 148 -8.02 7.10 12.05
CA PHE A 148 -6.84 7.80 12.55
C PHE A 148 -6.83 7.88 14.08
N GLY A 149 -7.99 8.11 14.71
CA GLY A 149 -8.15 8.07 16.15
C GLY A 149 -7.82 6.72 16.74
N TRP A 150 -8.40 5.65 16.17
CA TRP A 150 -8.17 4.28 16.60
C TRP A 150 -6.68 3.88 16.48
N CYS A 151 -6.04 4.17 15.33
CA CYS A 151 -4.62 3.85 15.12
C CYS A 151 -3.70 4.60 16.06
N ARG A 152 -4.03 5.86 16.40
CA ARG A 152 -3.26 6.65 17.37
C ARG A 152 -3.38 6.07 18.78
N GLU A 153 -4.59 5.67 19.21
CA GLU A 153 -4.82 5.04 20.51
C GLU A 153 -4.14 3.69 20.63
N ALA A 154 -4.08 2.92 19.54
CA ALA A 154 -3.41 1.63 19.45
C ALA A 154 -1.88 1.74 19.29
N ASP A 155 -1.33 2.95 19.12
CA ASP A 155 0.08 3.21 18.80
C ASP A 155 0.59 2.37 17.61
N LEU A 156 -0.18 2.31 16.53
CA LEU A 156 0.15 1.52 15.35
C LEU A 156 0.68 2.37 14.21
N PRO A 157 1.72 1.92 13.49
CA PRO A 157 2.10 2.48 12.21
C PRO A 157 0.93 2.45 11.24
N LEU A 158 0.73 3.55 10.52
CA LEU A 158 -0.38 3.71 9.59
C LEU A 158 0.11 3.96 8.16
N HIS A 159 -0.34 3.12 7.23
CA HIS A 159 -0.28 3.34 5.79
C HIS A 159 -1.52 4.13 5.36
N VAL A 160 -1.35 5.34 4.86
CA VAL A 160 -2.47 6.17 4.37
C VAL A 160 -2.48 6.16 2.85
N SER A 161 -3.51 5.55 2.26
CA SER A 161 -3.73 5.46 0.82
C SER A 161 -4.29 6.77 0.27
N ILE A 162 -3.57 7.36 -0.66
CA ILE A 162 -3.92 8.61 -1.34
C ILE A 162 -4.19 8.32 -2.81
N PHE A 163 -5.45 8.12 -3.16
CA PHE A 163 -5.89 7.95 -4.54
C PHE A 163 -6.15 9.28 -5.23
N GLU A 164 -6.56 10.30 -4.48
CA GLU A 164 -6.91 11.63 -4.99
C GLU A 164 -6.18 12.73 -4.23
N PRO A 165 -5.85 13.87 -4.85
CA PRO A 165 -5.24 15.00 -4.14
C PRO A 165 -6.07 15.50 -2.95
N GLY A 166 -7.40 15.34 -3.01
CA GLY A 166 -8.31 15.65 -1.90
C GLY A 166 -8.06 14.80 -0.66
N PHE A 167 -7.68 13.52 -0.83
CA PHE A 167 -7.33 12.63 0.27
C PHE A 167 -6.08 13.11 1.00
N LEU A 168 -5.06 13.53 0.25
CA LEU A 168 -3.86 14.10 0.86
C LEU A 168 -4.17 15.40 1.61
N ARG A 169 -5.03 16.26 1.05
CA ARG A 169 -5.43 17.50 1.75
C ARG A 169 -6.13 17.23 3.09
N LEU A 170 -7.01 16.23 3.14
CA LEU A 170 -7.66 15.80 4.40
C LEU A 170 -6.62 15.26 5.38
N THR A 171 -5.75 14.36 4.93
CA THR A 171 -4.66 13.79 5.73
C THR A 171 -3.75 14.87 6.31
N LEU A 172 -3.34 15.85 5.49
CA LEU A 172 -2.51 16.96 5.94
C LEU A 172 -3.23 17.90 6.90
N ALA A 173 -4.55 18.01 6.83
CA ALA A 173 -5.33 18.75 7.84
C ALA A 173 -5.27 18.05 9.20
N HIS A 174 -5.41 16.71 9.25
CA HIS A 174 -5.20 15.92 10.47
C HIS A 174 -3.76 16.02 10.98
N HIS A 175 -2.77 15.98 10.09
CA HIS A 175 -1.35 16.15 10.45
C HIS A 175 -1.11 17.50 11.16
N ARG A 176 -1.55 18.61 10.56
CA ARG A 176 -1.42 19.95 11.16
C ARG A 176 -2.15 20.09 12.50
N ALA A 177 -3.22 19.34 12.70
CA ALA A 177 -3.98 19.31 13.94
C ALA A 177 -3.38 18.38 15.01
N GLY A 178 -2.27 17.68 14.72
CA GLY A 178 -1.69 16.67 15.62
C GLY A 178 -2.58 15.44 15.83
N ARG A 179 -3.41 15.09 14.82
CA ARG A 179 -4.40 14.01 14.91
C ARG A 179 -4.03 12.77 14.09
N LEU A 180 -2.89 12.76 13.40
CA LEU A 180 -2.35 11.56 12.79
C LEU A 180 -1.62 10.69 13.81
N PRO A 181 -1.57 9.36 13.64
CA PRO A 181 -0.59 8.52 14.32
C PRO A 181 0.84 9.00 14.06
N GLU A 182 1.71 8.90 15.05
CA GLU A 182 3.09 9.39 14.95
C GLU A 182 3.85 8.71 13.80
N ARG A 183 3.65 7.40 13.65
CA ARG A 183 4.28 6.59 12.59
C ARG A 183 3.35 6.45 11.37
N THR A 184 3.05 7.58 10.71
CA THR A 184 2.25 7.59 9.49
C THR A 184 3.13 7.60 8.25
N LYS A 185 2.83 6.74 7.28
CA LYS A 185 3.42 6.66 5.94
C LYS A 185 2.36 7.01 4.88
N ILE A 186 2.71 7.86 3.93
CA ILE A 186 1.83 8.26 2.82
C ILE A 186 2.08 7.35 1.62
N GLN A 187 1.03 6.70 1.13
CA GLN A 187 1.05 5.96 -0.12
C GLN A 187 0.37 6.77 -1.21
N LEU A 188 1.13 7.28 -2.15
CA LEU A 188 0.62 8.00 -3.30
C LEU A 188 0.29 7.00 -4.42
N TYR A 189 -0.98 6.88 -4.76
CA TYR A 189 -1.42 6.09 -5.88
C TYR A 189 -1.66 6.94 -7.11
N PHE A 190 -1.18 6.44 -8.25
CA PHE A 190 -1.36 7.05 -9.56
C PHE A 190 -2.13 6.07 -10.44
N GLY A 191 -3.20 6.55 -11.08
CA GLY A 191 -3.97 5.71 -11.98
C GLY A 191 -3.12 5.20 -13.14
N GLY A 192 -3.08 3.89 -13.37
CA GLY A 192 -2.53 3.31 -14.57
C GLY A 192 -3.29 3.81 -15.82
N GLU A 193 -2.81 3.45 -17.01
CA GLU A 193 -3.35 4.00 -18.26
C GLU A 193 -4.88 3.83 -18.40
N ALA A 194 -5.39 2.67 -17.96
CA ALA A 194 -6.82 2.39 -18.02
C ALA A 194 -7.60 2.84 -16.76
N ALA A 195 -6.95 3.14 -15.66
CA ALA A 195 -7.61 3.43 -14.38
C ALA A 195 -7.83 4.94 -14.22
N LEU A 196 -9.09 5.37 -14.31
CA LEU A 196 -9.48 6.78 -14.35
C LEU A 196 -9.72 7.32 -12.93
N PHE A 197 -8.64 7.48 -12.15
CA PHE A 197 -8.66 8.15 -10.86
C PHE A 197 -7.37 8.96 -10.64
N GLY A 198 -7.43 9.94 -9.75
CA GLY A 198 -6.26 10.68 -9.27
C GLY A 198 -5.46 11.34 -10.37
N LEU A 199 -4.14 11.30 -10.21
CA LEU A 199 -3.18 11.83 -11.18
C LEU A 199 -2.55 10.69 -11.99
N PRO A 200 -2.24 10.92 -13.27
CA PRO A 200 -1.50 9.93 -14.07
C PRO A 200 -0.06 9.77 -13.56
N PRO A 201 0.61 8.61 -13.81
CA PRO A 201 1.96 8.31 -13.35
C PRO A 201 3.04 9.09 -14.13
N THR A 202 2.96 10.42 -14.05
CA THR A 202 3.87 11.36 -14.73
C THR A 202 4.71 12.13 -13.72
N ARG A 203 5.81 12.71 -14.20
CA ARG A 203 6.64 13.59 -13.38
C ARG A 203 5.84 14.77 -12.82
N ALA A 204 4.97 15.39 -13.60
CA ALA A 204 4.14 16.51 -13.16
C ALA A 204 3.14 16.09 -12.07
N GLY A 205 2.53 14.90 -12.19
CA GLY A 205 1.67 14.34 -11.15
C GLY A 205 2.42 14.10 -9.84
N LEU A 206 3.64 13.55 -9.92
CA LEU A 206 4.49 13.37 -8.75
C LEU A 206 4.88 14.70 -8.10
N ASP A 207 5.33 15.67 -8.89
CA ASP A 207 5.75 16.99 -8.39
C ASP A 207 4.62 17.71 -7.64
N ALA A 208 3.36 17.57 -8.10
CA ALA A 208 2.20 18.12 -7.40
C ALA A 208 2.03 17.55 -5.99
N TYR A 209 2.15 16.23 -5.83
CA TYR A 209 2.07 15.59 -4.50
C TYR A 209 3.29 15.93 -3.62
N VAL A 210 4.50 15.92 -4.20
CA VAL A 210 5.73 16.25 -3.46
C VAL A 210 5.69 17.70 -2.95
N GLU A 211 5.15 18.65 -3.74
CA GLU A 211 4.92 20.01 -3.29
C GLU A 211 3.98 20.06 -2.08
N MET A 212 2.86 19.34 -2.12
CA MET A 212 1.91 19.26 -0.99
C MET A 212 2.52 18.67 0.27
N LEU A 213 3.45 17.70 0.14
CA LEU A 213 4.15 17.05 1.25
C LEU A 213 5.33 17.86 1.77
N SER A 214 5.73 18.91 1.08
CA SER A 214 6.91 19.71 1.45
C SER A 214 6.80 20.27 2.87
N GLY A 215 7.84 20.08 3.66
CA GLY A 215 7.93 20.56 5.04
C GLY A 215 7.11 19.78 6.07
N THR A 216 6.43 18.68 5.69
CA THR A 216 5.65 17.86 6.62
C THR A 216 6.48 16.84 7.40
N GLY A 217 7.61 16.39 6.84
CA GLY A 217 8.41 15.30 7.39
C GLY A 217 7.78 13.91 7.22
N LEU A 218 6.58 13.79 6.62
CA LEU A 218 5.92 12.51 6.43
C LEU A 218 6.65 11.68 5.34
N PRO A 219 7.05 10.44 5.63
CA PRO A 219 7.59 9.55 4.62
C PRO A 219 6.51 9.16 3.61
N TRP A 220 6.91 9.02 2.35
CA TRP A 220 5.98 8.71 1.27
C TRP A 220 6.55 7.72 0.27
N MET A 221 5.67 6.99 -0.37
CA MET A 221 5.99 6.07 -1.46
C MET A 221 4.97 6.17 -2.58
N VAL A 222 5.34 5.64 -3.74
CA VAL A 222 4.48 5.61 -4.93
C VAL A 222 4.07 4.20 -5.29
N GLY A 223 2.88 4.05 -5.86
CA GLY A 223 2.36 2.85 -6.50
C GLY A 223 1.49 3.23 -7.69
N VAL A 224 1.33 2.30 -8.64
CA VAL A 224 0.52 2.50 -9.85
C VAL A 224 -0.46 1.33 -9.97
N PRO A 225 -1.58 1.35 -9.24
CA PRO A 225 -2.61 0.34 -9.41
C PRO A 225 -3.08 0.25 -10.86
N TRP A 226 -3.25 -0.97 -11.33
CA TRP A 226 -3.56 -1.29 -12.73
C TRP A 226 -2.58 -0.70 -13.74
N GLY A 227 -1.28 -0.69 -13.38
CA GLY A 227 -0.21 -0.18 -14.24
C GLY A 227 1.15 -0.81 -13.93
N ASP A 228 2.20 -0.10 -14.27
CA ASP A 228 3.59 -0.53 -14.03
C ASP A 228 4.40 0.65 -13.47
N VAL A 229 4.63 0.64 -12.17
CA VAL A 229 5.36 1.71 -11.49
C VAL A 229 6.82 1.81 -11.94
N LEU A 230 7.43 0.68 -12.31
CA LEU A 230 8.81 0.64 -12.82
C LEU A 230 8.86 1.07 -14.29
N GLY A 231 8.00 0.48 -15.12
CA GLY A 231 7.96 0.75 -16.57
C GLY A 231 7.52 2.18 -16.91
N SER A 232 6.67 2.80 -16.09
CA SER A 232 6.27 4.21 -16.26
C SER A 232 7.38 5.23 -15.96
N GLY A 233 8.47 4.80 -15.30
CA GLY A 233 9.53 5.69 -14.82
C GLY A 233 9.17 6.45 -13.54
N LEU A 234 7.96 6.26 -13.00
CA LEU A 234 7.52 6.93 -11.77
C LEU A 234 8.36 6.52 -10.57
N ALA A 235 8.71 5.22 -10.45
CA ALA A 235 9.58 4.73 -9.39
C ALA A 235 10.93 5.44 -9.38
N GLU A 236 11.57 5.59 -10.54
CA GLU A 236 12.85 6.31 -10.64
C GLU A 236 12.70 7.77 -10.20
N ALA A 237 11.67 8.45 -10.65
CA ALA A 237 11.39 9.84 -10.27
C ALA A 237 11.16 9.98 -8.77
N ALA A 238 10.42 9.04 -8.14
CA ALA A 238 10.16 9.01 -6.71
C ALA A 238 11.42 8.77 -5.89
N VAL A 239 12.24 7.76 -6.26
CA VAL A 239 13.50 7.45 -5.56
C VAL A 239 14.46 8.63 -5.61
N ARG A 240 14.59 9.32 -6.76
CA ARG A 240 15.39 10.53 -6.90
C ARG A 240 14.88 11.70 -6.05
N ALA A 241 13.57 11.78 -5.82
CA ALA A 241 12.94 12.80 -4.99
C ALA A 241 12.93 12.46 -3.48
N GLY A 242 13.51 11.32 -3.07
CA GLY A 242 13.60 10.90 -1.67
C GLY A 242 12.44 10.01 -1.20
N GLY A 243 11.51 9.66 -2.10
CA GLY A 243 10.40 8.75 -1.82
C GLY A 243 10.80 7.27 -1.84
N HIS A 244 9.82 6.42 -1.61
CA HIS A 244 9.91 4.95 -1.58
C HIS A 244 8.99 4.34 -2.64
N VAL A 245 9.00 3.01 -2.80
CA VAL A 245 8.28 2.34 -3.90
C VAL A 245 7.48 1.15 -3.40
N ARG A 246 6.23 1.07 -3.88
CA ARG A 246 5.38 -0.11 -3.77
C ARG A 246 5.31 -0.80 -5.14
N VAL A 247 5.53 -2.11 -5.15
CA VAL A 247 5.45 -3.01 -6.31
C VAL A 247 4.65 -4.26 -5.95
N GLY A 248 4.24 -5.02 -6.91
CA GLY A 248 3.62 -6.33 -6.71
C GLY A 248 2.43 -6.58 -7.62
N LEU A 249 1.97 -7.82 -7.61
CA LEU A 249 0.91 -8.29 -8.51
C LEU A 249 -0.46 -7.70 -8.21
N GLU A 250 -0.66 -7.12 -7.04
CA GLU A 250 -1.88 -6.35 -6.76
C GLU A 250 -2.04 -5.16 -7.68
N ASP A 251 -0.93 -4.46 -7.94
CA ASP A 251 -0.94 -3.21 -8.71
C ASP A 251 -0.55 -3.42 -10.18
N TYR A 252 0.16 -4.51 -10.50
CA TYR A 252 0.81 -4.69 -11.80
C TYR A 252 -0.15 -5.03 -12.92
N ALA A 253 -0.11 -4.23 -13.98
CA ALA A 253 -0.77 -4.48 -15.27
C ALA A 253 0.15 -4.17 -16.47
N GLY A 254 1.46 -4.33 -16.29
CA GLY A 254 2.45 -4.21 -17.35
C GLY A 254 2.50 -5.45 -18.28
N ALA A 255 3.53 -5.52 -19.10
CA ALA A 255 3.72 -6.62 -20.03
C ALA A 255 4.22 -7.90 -19.33
N GLY A 256 3.74 -9.05 -19.77
CA GLY A 256 4.17 -10.36 -19.25
C GLY A 256 3.45 -10.76 -17.96
N GLN A 257 3.96 -11.83 -17.35
CA GLN A 257 3.41 -12.42 -16.13
C GLN A 257 4.56 -12.60 -15.10
N PRO A 258 5.11 -11.48 -14.58
CA PRO A 258 6.19 -11.58 -13.60
C PRO A 258 5.71 -12.24 -12.31
N THR A 259 6.65 -12.65 -11.48
CA THR A 259 6.39 -12.98 -10.07
C THR A 259 6.52 -11.72 -9.20
N ASN A 260 6.07 -11.79 -7.95
CA ASN A 260 6.22 -10.68 -7.01
C ASN A 260 7.69 -10.38 -6.70
N GLU A 261 8.49 -11.43 -6.49
CA GLU A 261 9.92 -11.29 -6.20
C GLU A 261 10.70 -10.68 -7.37
N GLU A 262 10.32 -10.93 -8.63
CA GLU A 262 10.91 -10.27 -9.80
C GLU A 262 10.63 -8.76 -9.81
N LEU A 263 9.40 -8.36 -9.47
CA LEU A 263 9.03 -6.95 -9.34
C LEU A 263 9.80 -6.26 -8.20
N VAL A 264 9.94 -6.93 -7.06
CA VAL A 264 10.73 -6.43 -5.92
C VAL A 264 12.21 -6.33 -6.29
N ALA A 265 12.78 -7.35 -6.94
CA ALA A 265 14.17 -7.32 -7.41
C ALA A 265 14.41 -6.15 -8.37
N GLY A 266 13.48 -5.88 -9.29
CA GLY A 266 13.56 -4.72 -10.19
C GLY A 266 13.59 -3.38 -9.44
N ALA A 267 12.78 -3.23 -8.39
CA ALA A 267 12.79 -2.04 -7.53
C ALA A 267 14.09 -1.94 -6.73
N ALA A 268 14.62 -3.07 -6.22
CA ALA A 268 15.87 -3.13 -5.50
C ALA A 268 17.07 -2.73 -6.39
N GLU A 269 17.14 -3.27 -7.59
CA GLU A 269 18.17 -2.90 -8.59
C GLU A 269 18.10 -1.40 -8.94
N LEU A 270 16.89 -0.85 -9.11
CA LEU A 270 16.69 0.58 -9.32
C LEU A 270 17.27 1.38 -8.15
N GLY A 271 16.96 0.99 -6.92
CA GLY A 271 17.48 1.63 -5.71
C GLY A 271 19.00 1.63 -5.66
N VAL A 272 19.62 0.47 -5.91
CA VAL A 272 21.10 0.34 -5.95
C VAL A 272 21.70 1.26 -7.04
N ARG A 273 21.14 1.28 -8.26
CA ARG A 273 21.63 2.17 -9.34
C ARG A 273 21.55 3.66 -8.96
N LEU A 274 20.58 4.03 -8.12
CA LEU A 274 20.38 5.41 -7.67
C LEU A 274 21.08 5.74 -6.34
N GLY A 275 21.88 4.82 -5.79
CA GLY A 275 22.64 5.01 -4.55
C GLY A 275 21.80 4.88 -3.27
N ARG A 276 20.61 4.27 -3.38
CA ARG A 276 19.69 3.98 -2.27
C ARG A 276 19.39 2.48 -2.23
N PRO A 277 20.29 1.64 -1.69
CA PRO A 277 20.04 0.20 -1.60
C PRO A 277 18.78 -0.08 -0.76
N PRO A 278 18.15 -1.26 -0.95
CA PRO A 278 16.97 -1.65 -0.17
C PRO A 278 17.22 -1.59 1.33
N ALA A 279 16.23 -1.09 2.08
CA ALA A 279 16.20 -1.19 3.53
C ALA A 279 15.91 -2.64 3.95
N GLY A 280 16.72 -3.21 4.83
CA GLY A 280 16.42 -4.47 5.45
C GLY A 280 15.22 -4.37 6.42
N VAL A 281 14.63 -5.51 6.79
CA VAL A 281 13.50 -5.59 7.73
C VAL A 281 13.80 -4.85 9.05
N GLY A 282 15.04 -4.98 9.58
CA GLY A 282 15.46 -4.28 10.81
C GLY A 282 15.72 -2.78 10.65
N GLU A 283 15.78 -2.27 9.42
CA GLU A 283 16.11 -0.87 9.12
C GLU A 283 14.88 -0.04 8.72
N VAL A 284 13.76 -0.70 8.36
CA VAL A 284 12.57 -0.05 7.78
C VAL A 284 12.00 1.04 8.69
N THR A 285 11.93 0.82 9.99
CA THR A 285 11.41 1.79 10.97
C THR A 285 12.30 3.04 11.01
N GLY A 286 13.61 2.87 11.06
CA GLY A 286 14.56 3.99 10.99
C GLY A 286 14.56 4.71 9.66
N ALA A 287 14.34 3.99 8.55
CA ALA A 287 14.29 4.58 7.22
C ALA A 287 13.01 5.42 6.97
N LEU A 288 11.91 5.07 7.65
CA LEU A 288 10.64 5.80 7.52
C LEU A 288 10.47 6.89 8.59
N TRP A 289 10.79 6.60 9.86
CA TRP A 289 10.41 7.46 11.00
C TRP A 289 11.57 7.79 11.95
N GLY A 290 12.81 7.49 11.55
CA GLY A 290 14.02 7.76 12.33
C GLY A 290 14.57 9.17 12.24
#